data_188426494150473a525e46926dd36a54
#
_entry.id   188426494150473a525e46926dd36a54
#
_cell.length_a   1.000
_cell.length_b   1.000
_cell.length_c   1.000
_cell.angle_alpha   90.00
_cell.angle_beta   90.00
_cell.angle_gamma   90.00
#
_symmetry.space_group_name_H-M   'P 1'
#
loop_
_entity.id
_entity.type
_entity.pdbx_description
1 polymer ?
#
loop_
_entity_poly.entity_id
_entity_poly.type
_entity_poly.pdbx_seq_one_letter_code
_entity_poly.pdbx_strand_id
1 'polypeptide(L)'
;MHRPDLITLLPFLAWLPRQNRASVGQDLLVGLTGAILALPQSIAYALIAGLPAEYGLYAAIVPVIVACLWGSSWHLIGGPTAAISIVLFTSVSPLAAPGSADYVGLVLLLTFLAGLFQWLLGLLRFGALVNFVSHSVILGFTLGAAVVIALGQVPNLFGLDLPSQATALQSLLALGGHLREIHWPSLLVALVALAVALLVRRLLPRWPALLLGILAGGALVAALPQWMSGVPLVSAFEGRLPPFSPLQFDLDTLLRLLPAAVACGMLGLVTSLSIARALAGRSQQMLNANLEVRGQGLSNMVGAWFSASLSAGSFTRSALNQQAGAHSPLAGVFSALWVALFTLFGARLIEHIPLPAMAASILLICWGLVDIHGVRALWRVSRSEFLVMSLTFAATLLLELQTAIYAGVLASLFFYLKRTSRPRVQQWREGEDDVLRLEGSIFFGACPYLQHRLQRCEGARVIVEAQQVNFIDYAGVEMLHQEARRLLGQNRSLTLRQARPQVVEELLKLEGPEHCPVLFET
;
A
#
# COMPACT_ATOMS: atom_id res chain seq x y z
N MET A 1 16.11 32.17 8.39
CA MET A 1 15.15 31.56 7.44
C MET A 1 15.98 30.96 6.31
N HIS A 2 16.24 29.63 6.33
CA HIS A 2 16.85 28.95 5.21
C HIS A 2 15.87 29.02 4.02
N ARG A 3 16.32 29.58 2.90
CA ARG A 3 15.58 29.47 1.63
C ARG A 3 15.38 27.97 1.38
N PRO A 4 14.14 27.49 1.17
CA PRO A 4 13.95 26.09 0.78
C PRO A 4 14.77 25.91 -0.50
N ASP A 5 15.70 24.95 -0.47
CA ASP A 5 16.49 24.65 -1.65
C ASP A 5 15.54 24.36 -2.80
N LEU A 6 15.76 25.01 -3.94
CA LEU A 6 14.91 24.89 -5.13
C LEU A 6 14.67 23.41 -5.50
N ILE A 7 15.64 22.56 -5.19
CA ILE A 7 15.60 21.09 -5.36
C ILE A 7 14.55 20.42 -4.44
N THR A 8 14.25 20.97 -3.26
CA THR A 8 13.19 20.44 -2.38
C THR A 8 11.78 20.76 -2.89
N LEU A 9 11.63 21.84 -3.65
CA LEU A 9 10.36 22.22 -4.30
C LEU A 9 10.19 21.55 -5.66
N LEU A 10 11.29 21.42 -6.40
CA LEU A 10 11.33 20.86 -7.76
C LEU A 10 12.38 19.73 -7.83
N PRO A 11 12.07 18.55 -7.30
CA PRO A 11 13.03 17.44 -7.17
C PRO A 11 13.60 16.96 -8.51
N PHE A 12 12.85 17.12 -9.60
CA PHE A 12 13.30 16.75 -10.93
C PHE A 12 14.54 17.55 -11.39
N LEU A 13 14.79 18.73 -10.83
CA LEU A 13 16.01 19.51 -11.13
C LEU A 13 17.30 18.82 -10.64
N ALA A 14 17.20 17.87 -9.71
CA ALA A 14 18.35 17.14 -9.22
C ALA A 14 18.86 16.07 -10.22
N TRP A 15 17.97 15.47 -10.99
CA TRP A 15 18.31 14.36 -11.88
C TRP A 15 18.16 14.69 -13.37
N LEU A 16 17.28 15.61 -13.76
CA LEU A 16 17.03 15.97 -15.17
C LEU A 16 18.29 16.48 -15.91
N PRO A 17 19.12 17.37 -15.32
CA PRO A 17 20.32 17.84 -15.99
C PRO A 17 21.40 16.77 -16.20
N ARG A 18 21.28 15.63 -15.52
CA ARG A 18 22.23 14.51 -15.64
C ARG A 18 21.91 13.57 -16.81
N GLN A 19 20.77 13.78 -17.48
CA GLN A 19 20.33 12.94 -18.59
C GLN A 19 21.10 13.28 -19.86
N ASN A 20 21.42 12.24 -20.65
CA ASN A 20 22.02 12.38 -21.96
C ASN A 20 21.09 11.77 -23.03
N ARG A 21 21.44 11.96 -24.31
CA ARG A 21 20.60 11.46 -25.43
C ARG A 21 20.38 9.94 -25.39
N ALA A 22 21.39 9.19 -24.95
CA ALA A 22 21.30 7.72 -24.88
C ALA A 22 20.36 7.27 -23.76
N SER A 23 20.46 7.87 -22.55
CA SER A 23 19.57 7.55 -21.42
C SER A 23 18.12 7.94 -21.72
N VAL A 24 17.89 9.10 -22.34
CA VAL A 24 16.54 9.55 -22.75
C VAL A 24 15.95 8.60 -23.80
N GLY A 25 16.75 8.17 -24.79
CA GLY A 25 16.30 7.22 -25.81
C GLY A 25 15.93 5.85 -25.21
N GLN A 26 16.73 5.38 -24.22
CA GLN A 26 16.42 4.14 -23.52
C GLN A 26 15.15 4.29 -22.66
N ASP A 27 15.02 5.36 -21.87
CA ASP A 27 13.84 5.62 -21.06
C ASP A 27 12.56 5.74 -21.92
N LEU A 28 12.66 6.27 -23.15
CA LEU A 28 11.54 6.32 -24.10
C LEU A 28 11.06 4.92 -24.51
N LEU A 29 11.98 3.99 -24.80
CA LEU A 29 11.64 2.60 -25.16
C LEU A 29 11.10 1.81 -23.97
N VAL A 30 11.69 2.01 -22.80
CA VAL A 30 11.21 1.42 -21.54
C VAL A 30 9.82 1.94 -21.22
N GLY A 31 9.57 3.24 -21.41
CA GLY A 31 8.26 3.86 -21.25
C GLY A 31 7.20 3.27 -22.16
N LEU A 32 7.54 2.97 -23.45
CA LEU A 32 6.63 2.29 -24.37
C LEU A 32 6.24 0.90 -23.86
N THR A 33 7.22 0.12 -23.38
CA THR A 33 6.96 -1.21 -22.80
C THR A 33 6.06 -1.11 -21.57
N GLY A 34 6.29 -0.11 -20.73
CA GLY A 34 5.46 0.20 -19.56
C GLY A 34 4.02 0.57 -19.93
N ALA A 35 3.84 1.38 -20.97
CA ALA A 35 2.52 1.78 -21.48
C ALA A 35 1.70 0.61 -22.01
N ILE A 36 2.32 -0.29 -22.79
CA ILE A 36 1.65 -1.49 -23.33
C ILE A 36 1.10 -2.37 -22.19
N LEU A 37 1.82 -2.48 -21.09
CA LEU A 37 1.35 -3.22 -19.91
C LEU A 37 0.30 -2.42 -19.12
N ALA A 38 0.46 -1.10 -19.03
CA ALA A 38 -0.43 -0.24 -18.25
C ALA A 38 -1.84 -0.14 -18.83
N LEU A 39 -1.99 -0.13 -20.16
CA LEU A 39 -3.28 0.05 -20.84
C LEU A 39 -4.36 -0.93 -20.36
N PRO A 40 -4.23 -2.27 -20.55
CA PRO A 40 -5.26 -3.20 -20.13
C PRO A 40 -5.47 -3.22 -18.62
N GLN A 41 -4.41 -3.06 -17.84
CA GLN A 41 -4.50 -3.03 -16.39
C GLN A 41 -5.27 -1.81 -15.88
N SER A 42 -5.01 -0.63 -16.45
CA SER A 42 -5.66 0.61 -16.02
C SER A 42 -7.16 0.59 -16.32
N ILE A 43 -7.56 0.08 -17.48
CA ILE A 43 -8.96 -0.13 -17.85
C ILE A 43 -9.62 -1.12 -16.87
N ALA A 44 -8.96 -2.28 -16.64
CA ALA A 44 -9.45 -3.30 -15.70
C ALA A 44 -9.68 -2.74 -14.30
N TYR A 45 -8.75 -1.93 -13.80
CA TYR A 45 -8.83 -1.33 -12.47
C TYR A 45 -9.88 -0.23 -12.37
N ALA A 46 -10.15 0.52 -13.44
CA ALA A 46 -11.28 1.45 -13.50
C ALA A 46 -12.61 0.69 -13.36
N LEU A 47 -12.79 -0.39 -14.10
CA LEU A 47 -14.01 -1.22 -14.03
C LEU A 47 -14.19 -1.83 -12.62
N ILE A 48 -13.11 -2.30 -11.99
CA ILE A 48 -13.14 -2.75 -10.59
C ILE A 48 -13.57 -1.61 -9.65
N ALA A 49 -13.11 -0.39 -9.90
CA ALA A 49 -13.49 0.79 -9.12
C ALA A 49 -14.91 1.29 -9.41
N GLY A 50 -15.68 0.64 -10.30
CA GLY A 50 -17.01 1.09 -10.71
C GLY A 50 -16.99 2.35 -11.58
N LEU A 51 -15.84 2.66 -12.18
CA LEU A 51 -15.65 3.82 -13.05
C LEU A 51 -15.69 3.42 -14.53
N PRO A 52 -16.06 4.33 -15.44
CA PRO A 52 -15.83 4.16 -16.86
C PRO A 52 -14.35 3.91 -17.18
N ALA A 53 -14.08 3.18 -18.27
CA ALA A 53 -12.75 2.69 -18.63
C ALA A 53 -11.67 3.80 -18.76
N GLU A 54 -12.07 4.96 -19.27
CA GLU A 54 -11.19 6.11 -19.49
C GLU A 54 -10.58 6.68 -18.21
N TYR A 55 -11.28 6.62 -17.06
CA TYR A 55 -10.76 7.12 -15.77
C TYR A 55 -9.55 6.34 -15.28
N GLY A 56 -9.46 5.06 -15.66
CA GLY A 56 -8.26 4.27 -15.41
C GLY A 56 -7.08 4.71 -16.26
N LEU A 57 -7.32 5.05 -17.52
CA LEU A 57 -6.29 5.59 -18.41
C LEU A 57 -5.82 6.96 -17.91
N TYR A 58 -6.73 7.84 -17.49
CA TYR A 58 -6.39 9.15 -16.91
C TYR A 58 -5.53 9.01 -15.66
N ALA A 59 -5.83 8.03 -14.81
CA ALA A 59 -5.03 7.72 -13.62
C ALA A 59 -3.62 7.17 -13.95
N ALA A 60 -3.41 6.65 -15.15
CA ALA A 60 -2.10 6.23 -15.65
C ALA A 60 -1.35 7.36 -16.38
N ILE A 61 -1.94 8.55 -16.55
CA ILE A 61 -1.33 9.69 -17.24
C ILE A 61 -0.89 10.74 -16.22
N VAL A 62 -1.82 11.59 -15.76
CA VAL A 62 -1.49 12.78 -14.96
C VAL A 62 -0.81 12.44 -13.63
N PRO A 63 -1.35 11.53 -12.79
CA PRO A 63 -0.70 11.19 -11.53
C PRO A 63 0.69 10.60 -11.72
N VAL A 64 0.92 9.80 -12.77
CA VAL A 64 2.21 9.18 -13.04
C VAL A 64 3.26 10.24 -13.38
N ILE A 65 2.92 11.22 -14.25
CA ILE A 65 3.82 12.32 -14.59
C ILE A 65 4.20 13.10 -13.33
N VAL A 66 3.21 13.48 -12.52
CA VAL A 66 3.45 14.25 -11.30
C VAL A 66 4.28 13.46 -10.30
N ALA A 67 3.96 12.19 -10.05
CA ALA A 67 4.71 11.33 -9.12
C ALA A 67 6.18 11.17 -9.56
N CYS A 68 6.44 10.97 -10.86
CA CYS A 68 7.80 10.87 -11.39
C CYS A 68 8.61 12.15 -11.28
N LEU A 69 7.96 13.31 -11.41
CA LEU A 69 8.65 14.60 -11.32
C LEU A 69 8.87 15.06 -9.88
N TRP A 70 7.91 14.82 -8.97
CA TRP A 70 7.94 15.28 -7.58
C TRP A 70 8.29 14.20 -6.56
N GLY A 71 8.36 12.93 -6.95
CA GLY A 71 8.84 11.83 -6.13
C GLY A 71 10.36 11.78 -6.00
N SER A 72 10.85 10.80 -5.25
CA SER A 72 12.28 10.54 -5.08
C SER A 72 12.74 9.23 -5.73
N SER A 73 11.84 8.32 -6.04
CA SER A 73 12.17 7.01 -6.62
C SER A 73 12.43 7.10 -8.13
N TRP A 74 13.50 6.45 -8.60
CA TRP A 74 13.83 6.41 -10.04
C TRP A 74 12.98 5.39 -10.81
N HIS A 75 12.50 4.36 -10.13
CA HIS A 75 11.88 3.21 -10.80
C HIS A 75 10.40 3.00 -10.44
N LEU A 76 9.90 3.69 -9.41
CA LEU A 76 8.51 3.56 -9.01
C LEU A 76 7.59 4.12 -10.10
N ILE A 77 6.70 3.26 -10.59
CA ILE A 77 5.64 3.65 -11.53
C ILE A 77 4.31 3.55 -10.79
N GLY A 78 3.64 4.69 -10.68
CA GLY A 78 2.30 4.81 -10.11
C GLY A 78 1.19 4.41 -11.09
N GLY A 79 -0.04 4.64 -10.66
CA GLY A 79 -1.27 4.47 -11.43
C GLY A 79 -2.34 3.72 -10.65
N PRO A 80 -3.49 3.40 -11.25
CA PRO A 80 -4.53 2.64 -10.57
C PRO A 80 -4.02 1.24 -10.22
N THR A 81 -4.43 0.71 -9.07
CA THR A 81 -4.07 -0.64 -8.60
C THR A 81 -5.31 -1.38 -8.14
N ALA A 82 -5.29 -2.72 -8.24
CA ALA A 82 -6.44 -3.54 -7.88
C ALA A 82 -6.93 -3.30 -6.45
N ALA A 83 -6.02 -3.28 -5.48
CA ALA A 83 -6.34 -3.09 -4.07
C ALA A 83 -7.03 -1.74 -3.79
N ILE A 84 -6.52 -0.65 -4.37
CA ILE A 84 -7.12 0.69 -4.21
C ILE A 84 -8.45 0.77 -4.94
N SER A 85 -8.56 0.22 -6.14
CA SER A 85 -9.80 0.23 -6.95
C SER A 85 -10.98 -0.39 -6.20
N ILE A 86 -10.74 -1.48 -5.46
CA ILE A 86 -11.77 -2.09 -4.63
C ILE A 86 -12.15 -1.20 -3.44
N VAL A 87 -11.17 -0.63 -2.74
CA VAL A 87 -11.48 0.27 -1.62
C VAL A 87 -12.27 1.48 -2.11
N LEU A 88 -11.93 2.03 -3.28
CA LEU A 88 -12.73 3.08 -3.92
C LEU A 88 -14.16 2.63 -4.17
N PHE A 89 -14.33 1.44 -4.80
CA PHE A 89 -15.64 0.88 -5.08
C PHE A 89 -16.49 0.70 -3.82
N THR A 90 -15.96 0.00 -2.83
CA THR A 90 -16.70 -0.30 -1.59
C THR A 90 -17.00 0.93 -0.76
N SER A 91 -16.18 1.98 -0.86
CA SER A 91 -16.39 3.24 -0.13
C SER A 91 -17.43 4.15 -0.77
N VAL A 92 -17.53 4.14 -2.11
CA VAL A 92 -18.37 5.10 -2.85
C VAL A 92 -19.68 4.48 -3.35
N SER A 93 -19.72 3.16 -3.65
CA SER A 93 -20.92 2.49 -4.15
C SER A 93 -22.16 2.57 -3.20
N PRO A 94 -22.01 2.67 -1.86
CA PRO A 94 -23.15 2.92 -1.01
C PRO A 94 -23.73 4.35 -1.09
N LEU A 95 -22.97 5.30 -1.64
CA LEU A 95 -23.32 6.72 -1.71
C LEU A 95 -23.91 7.12 -3.07
N ALA A 96 -23.48 6.47 -4.15
CA ALA A 96 -23.95 6.74 -5.51
C ALA A 96 -23.86 5.50 -6.39
N ALA A 97 -24.68 5.42 -7.44
CA ALA A 97 -24.67 4.31 -8.39
C ALA A 97 -23.36 4.28 -9.21
N PRO A 98 -22.63 3.14 -9.28
CA PRO A 98 -21.42 3.03 -10.08
C PRO A 98 -21.61 3.51 -11.51
N GLY A 99 -20.62 4.23 -12.05
CA GLY A 99 -20.65 4.80 -13.41
C GLY A 99 -21.45 6.09 -13.56
N SER A 100 -22.22 6.51 -12.56
CA SER A 100 -22.94 7.79 -12.60
C SER A 100 -22.00 9.00 -12.46
N ALA A 101 -22.44 10.17 -12.90
CA ALA A 101 -21.69 11.41 -12.76
C ALA A 101 -21.39 11.75 -11.29
N ASP A 102 -22.37 11.51 -10.40
CA ASP A 102 -22.22 11.71 -8.96
C ASP A 102 -21.17 10.75 -8.36
N TYR A 103 -21.20 9.49 -8.79
CA TYR A 103 -20.20 8.49 -8.40
C TYR A 103 -18.79 8.92 -8.76
N VAL A 104 -18.61 9.34 -10.00
CA VAL A 104 -17.32 9.85 -10.50
C VAL A 104 -16.86 11.05 -9.68
N GLY A 105 -17.75 12.02 -9.43
CA GLY A 105 -17.47 13.20 -8.61
C GLY A 105 -16.98 12.83 -7.20
N LEU A 106 -17.65 11.85 -6.55
CA LEU A 106 -17.26 11.35 -5.23
C LEU A 106 -15.91 10.64 -5.24
N VAL A 107 -15.61 9.83 -6.27
CA VAL A 107 -14.30 9.17 -6.41
C VAL A 107 -13.18 10.20 -6.61
N LEU A 108 -13.40 11.24 -7.42
CA LEU A 108 -12.41 12.30 -7.62
C LEU A 108 -12.18 13.10 -6.33
N LEU A 109 -13.25 13.42 -5.60
CA LEU A 109 -13.14 14.10 -4.30
C LEU A 109 -12.39 13.23 -3.27
N LEU A 110 -12.70 11.92 -3.20
CA LEU A 110 -11.99 10.97 -2.34
C LEU A 110 -10.51 10.87 -2.72
N THR A 111 -10.20 10.86 -4.03
CA THR A 111 -8.82 10.88 -4.55
C THR A 111 -8.08 12.13 -4.09
N PHE A 112 -8.71 13.30 -4.17
CA PHE A 112 -8.14 14.55 -3.69
C PHE A 112 -7.87 14.52 -2.18
N LEU A 113 -8.83 14.07 -1.39
CA LEU A 113 -8.70 13.98 0.08
C LEU A 113 -7.59 13.00 0.49
N ALA A 114 -7.51 11.84 -0.16
CA ALA A 114 -6.45 10.88 0.07
C ALA A 114 -5.08 11.47 -0.31
N GLY A 115 -5.00 12.18 -1.44
CA GLY A 115 -3.80 12.91 -1.87
C GLY A 115 -3.39 14.00 -0.89
N LEU A 116 -4.34 14.80 -0.40
CA LEU A 116 -4.11 15.83 0.61
C LEU A 116 -3.58 15.23 1.92
N PHE A 117 -4.20 14.15 2.39
CA PHE A 117 -3.74 13.41 3.56
C PHE A 117 -2.29 12.91 3.39
N GLN A 118 -1.97 12.30 2.26
CA GLN A 118 -0.62 11.86 1.93
C GLN A 118 0.36 13.03 1.90
N TRP A 119 0.01 14.13 1.25
CA TRP A 119 0.87 15.30 1.14
C TRP A 119 1.17 15.93 2.50
N LEU A 120 0.15 16.05 3.37
CA LEU A 120 0.29 16.53 4.74
C LEU A 120 1.21 15.64 5.57
N LEU A 121 1.08 14.31 5.49
CA LEU A 121 2.01 13.38 6.15
C LEU A 121 3.45 13.57 5.69
N GLY A 122 3.66 13.78 4.39
CA GLY A 122 4.99 14.06 3.84
C GLY A 122 5.55 15.41 4.28
N LEU A 123 4.69 16.44 4.41
CA LEU A 123 5.07 17.78 4.89
C LEU A 123 5.46 17.76 6.37
N LEU A 124 4.69 17.05 7.19
CA LEU A 124 4.94 16.84 8.62
C LEU A 124 6.10 15.87 8.89
N ARG A 125 6.76 15.36 7.84
CA ARG A 125 7.87 14.40 7.93
C ARG A 125 7.49 13.05 8.55
N PHE A 126 6.23 12.69 8.46
CA PHE A 126 5.71 11.41 8.97
C PHE A 126 5.89 10.22 8.00
N GLY A 127 6.75 10.31 7.01
CA GLY A 127 7.09 9.20 6.13
C GLY A 127 7.57 7.94 6.86
N ALA A 128 8.06 8.10 8.10
CA ALA A 128 8.40 6.97 8.98
C ALA A 128 7.16 6.25 9.54
N LEU A 129 5.99 6.90 9.70
CA LEU A 129 4.76 6.27 10.20
C LEU A 129 4.27 5.14 9.29
N VAL A 130 4.56 5.22 8.01
CA VAL A 130 4.24 4.15 7.05
C VAL A 130 4.92 2.82 7.42
N ASN A 131 6.00 2.86 8.22
CA ASN A 131 6.68 1.66 8.70
C ASN A 131 5.88 0.89 9.76
N PHE A 132 4.86 1.50 10.38
CA PHE A 132 4.01 0.84 11.38
C PHE A 132 2.94 -0.06 10.77
N VAL A 133 2.65 0.06 9.46
CA VAL A 133 1.81 -0.92 8.78
C VAL A 133 2.68 -2.14 8.46
N SER A 134 2.44 -3.24 9.16
CA SER A 134 3.27 -4.44 8.99
C SER A 134 3.03 -5.08 7.62
N HIS A 135 4.06 -5.75 7.10
CA HIS A 135 3.96 -6.53 5.86
C HIS A 135 2.84 -7.59 5.93
N SER A 136 2.59 -8.14 7.11
CA SER A 136 1.55 -9.14 7.36
C SER A 136 0.15 -8.60 7.13
N VAL A 137 -0.13 -7.35 7.50
CA VAL A 137 -1.40 -6.67 7.21
C VAL A 137 -1.60 -6.52 5.71
N ILE A 138 -0.56 -6.05 5.00
CA ILE A 138 -0.62 -5.88 3.54
C ILE A 138 -0.86 -7.21 2.85
N LEU A 139 -0.15 -8.26 3.27
CA LEU A 139 -0.28 -9.59 2.69
C LEU A 139 -1.68 -10.16 2.92
N GLY A 140 -2.21 -10.09 4.16
CA GLY A 140 -3.56 -10.55 4.50
C GLY A 140 -4.63 -9.80 3.73
N PHE A 141 -4.53 -8.47 3.68
CA PHE A 141 -5.43 -7.63 2.90
C PHE A 141 -5.37 -7.95 1.39
N THR A 142 -4.17 -8.08 0.82
CA THR A 142 -4.00 -8.36 -0.61
C THR A 142 -4.59 -9.71 -1.00
N LEU A 143 -4.40 -10.73 -0.16
CA LEU A 143 -4.99 -12.06 -0.36
C LEU A 143 -6.53 -12.00 -0.31
N GLY A 144 -7.09 -11.33 0.70
CA GLY A 144 -8.54 -11.16 0.82
C GLY A 144 -9.13 -10.36 -0.33
N ALA A 145 -8.47 -9.27 -0.71
CA ALA A 145 -8.85 -8.45 -1.85
C ALA A 145 -8.82 -9.25 -3.16
N ALA A 146 -7.81 -10.10 -3.38
CA ALA A 146 -7.74 -10.97 -4.55
C ALA A 146 -8.97 -11.89 -4.65
N VAL A 147 -9.43 -12.46 -3.52
CA VAL A 147 -10.64 -13.30 -3.47
C VAL A 147 -11.89 -12.47 -3.77
N VAL A 148 -12.05 -11.31 -3.13
CA VAL A 148 -13.22 -10.42 -3.35
C VAL A 148 -13.29 -9.96 -4.81
N ILE A 149 -12.15 -9.57 -5.41
CA ILE A 149 -12.08 -9.19 -6.84
C ILE A 149 -12.45 -10.37 -7.73
N ALA A 150 -11.85 -11.53 -7.50
CA ALA A 150 -12.10 -12.70 -8.31
C ALA A 150 -13.60 -13.06 -8.31
N LEU A 151 -14.25 -13.05 -7.14
CA LEU A 151 -15.68 -13.28 -7.02
C LEU A 151 -16.50 -12.20 -7.73
N GLY A 152 -16.12 -10.93 -7.64
CA GLY A 152 -16.77 -9.81 -8.34
C GLY A 152 -16.66 -9.89 -9.86
N GLN A 153 -15.69 -10.63 -10.42
CA GLN A 153 -15.54 -10.80 -11.86
C GLN A 153 -16.30 -12.01 -12.42
N VAL A 154 -16.79 -12.90 -11.56
CA VAL A 154 -17.52 -14.10 -12.03
C VAL A 154 -18.79 -13.75 -12.83
N PRO A 155 -19.62 -12.75 -12.45
CA PRO A 155 -20.74 -12.33 -13.30
C PRO A 155 -20.31 -11.96 -14.72
N ASN A 156 -19.26 -11.15 -14.87
CA ASN A 156 -18.74 -10.73 -16.17
C ASN A 156 -18.21 -11.91 -17.00
N LEU A 157 -17.59 -12.91 -16.35
CA LEU A 157 -17.13 -14.14 -17.04
C LEU A 157 -18.29 -14.94 -17.62
N PHE A 158 -19.38 -15.01 -16.87
CA PHE A 158 -20.57 -15.77 -17.25
C PHE A 158 -21.58 -14.94 -18.06
N GLY A 159 -21.32 -13.65 -18.29
CA GLY A 159 -22.23 -12.74 -18.96
C GLY A 159 -23.53 -12.53 -18.21
N LEU A 160 -23.48 -12.56 -16.86
CA LEU A 160 -24.62 -12.34 -15.98
C LEU A 160 -24.71 -10.85 -15.64
N ASP A 161 -25.93 -10.31 -15.68
CA ASP A 161 -26.20 -8.94 -15.26
C ASP A 161 -26.56 -8.92 -13.77
N LEU A 162 -25.56 -9.04 -12.92
CA LEU A 162 -25.71 -9.01 -11.47
C LEU A 162 -25.11 -7.72 -10.89
N PRO A 163 -25.81 -7.06 -9.96
CA PRO A 163 -25.26 -5.89 -9.30
C PRO A 163 -24.04 -6.27 -8.46
N SER A 164 -23.03 -5.40 -8.47
CA SER A 164 -21.81 -5.57 -7.68
C SER A 164 -22.14 -5.60 -6.20
N GLN A 165 -21.57 -6.56 -5.48
CA GLN A 165 -21.82 -6.79 -4.06
C GLN A 165 -20.66 -6.25 -3.20
N ALA A 166 -20.98 -5.76 -2.00
CA ALA A 166 -19.99 -5.16 -1.09
C ALA A 166 -19.07 -6.20 -0.41
N THR A 167 -19.52 -7.45 -0.24
CA THR A 167 -18.75 -8.50 0.43
C THR A 167 -18.66 -9.78 -0.40
N ALA A 168 -17.61 -10.58 -0.15
CA ALA A 168 -17.40 -11.87 -0.82
C ALA A 168 -18.56 -12.84 -0.60
N LEU A 169 -19.15 -12.86 0.60
CA LEU A 169 -20.27 -13.71 0.93
C LEU A 169 -21.54 -13.38 0.14
N GLN A 170 -21.84 -12.07 0.01
CA GLN A 170 -22.98 -11.60 -0.78
C GLN A 170 -22.81 -11.96 -2.27
N SER A 171 -21.59 -11.80 -2.81
CA SER A 171 -21.25 -12.19 -4.18
C SER A 171 -21.50 -13.69 -4.43
N LEU A 172 -21.07 -14.56 -3.50
CA LEU A 172 -21.29 -16.01 -3.60
C LEU A 172 -22.76 -16.38 -3.56
N LEU A 173 -23.53 -15.76 -2.66
CA LEU A 173 -24.97 -16.04 -2.53
C LEU A 173 -25.75 -15.58 -3.79
N ALA A 174 -25.44 -14.38 -4.30
CA ALA A 174 -26.03 -13.86 -5.53
C ALA A 174 -25.74 -14.77 -6.73
N LEU A 175 -24.50 -15.24 -6.84
CA LEU A 175 -24.08 -16.16 -7.92
C LEU A 175 -24.83 -17.50 -7.89
N GLY A 176 -25.03 -18.06 -6.68
CA GLY A 176 -25.69 -19.36 -6.51
C GLY A 176 -27.10 -19.41 -7.09
N GLY A 177 -27.83 -18.28 -7.05
CA GLY A 177 -29.19 -18.18 -7.61
C GLY A 177 -29.27 -18.11 -9.13
N HIS A 178 -28.21 -17.68 -9.84
CA HIS A 178 -28.22 -17.34 -11.26
C HIS A 178 -27.36 -18.26 -12.14
N LEU A 179 -26.87 -19.38 -11.61
CA LEU A 179 -26.02 -20.33 -12.36
C LEU A 179 -26.69 -20.93 -13.60
N ARG A 180 -28.04 -20.87 -13.69
CA ARG A 180 -28.80 -21.35 -14.85
C ARG A 180 -28.86 -20.36 -16.02
N GLU A 181 -28.47 -19.11 -15.76
CA GLU A 181 -28.55 -18.01 -16.73
C GLU A 181 -27.21 -17.73 -17.44
N ILE A 182 -26.26 -18.68 -17.36
CA ILE A 182 -24.92 -18.55 -17.95
C ILE A 182 -25.01 -18.32 -19.45
N HIS A 183 -24.41 -17.22 -19.90
CA HIS A 183 -24.26 -16.89 -21.32
C HIS A 183 -23.02 -17.59 -21.88
N TRP A 184 -23.21 -18.74 -22.53
CA TRP A 184 -22.12 -19.59 -23.03
C TRP A 184 -21.13 -18.88 -23.97
N PRO A 185 -21.56 -17.97 -24.89
CA PRO A 185 -20.63 -17.21 -25.70
C PRO A 185 -19.67 -16.35 -24.87
N SER A 186 -20.15 -15.70 -23.82
CA SER A 186 -19.31 -14.91 -22.89
C SER A 186 -18.27 -15.79 -22.19
N LEU A 187 -18.69 -16.96 -21.70
CA LEU A 187 -17.77 -17.91 -21.07
C LEU A 187 -16.69 -18.41 -22.05
N LEU A 188 -17.07 -18.69 -23.31
CA LEU A 188 -16.11 -19.11 -24.33
C LEU A 188 -15.07 -18.01 -24.60
N VAL A 189 -15.49 -16.74 -24.74
CA VAL A 189 -14.59 -15.59 -24.92
C VAL A 189 -13.62 -15.48 -23.74
N ALA A 190 -14.13 -15.62 -22.51
CA ALA A 190 -13.30 -15.57 -21.29
C ALA A 190 -12.26 -16.70 -21.27
N LEU A 191 -12.68 -17.94 -21.59
CA LEU A 191 -11.79 -19.10 -21.61
C LEU A 191 -10.71 -18.97 -22.69
N VAL A 192 -11.05 -18.49 -23.87
CA VAL A 192 -10.06 -18.25 -24.96
C VAL A 192 -9.07 -17.17 -24.54
N ALA A 193 -9.55 -16.05 -23.99
CA ALA A 193 -8.69 -14.98 -23.51
C ALA A 193 -7.73 -15.48 -22.40
N LEU A 194 -8.24 -16.26 -21.45
CA LEU A 194 -7.44 -16.85 -20.38
C LEU A 194 -6.41 -17.86 -20.93
N ALA A 195 -6.82 -18.76 -21.81
CA ALA A 195 -5.96 -19.76 -22.42
C ALA A 195 -4.82 -19.12 -23.20
N VAL A 196 -5.12 -18.12 -24.04
CA VAL A 196 -4.10 -17.38 -24.79
C VAL A 196 -3.15 -16.63 -23.86
N ALA A 197 -3.68 -15.95 -22.83
CA ALA A 197 -2.83 -15.24 -21.86
C ALA A 197 -1.90 -16.19 -21.11
N LEU A 198 -2.37 -17.37 -20.67
CA LEU A 198 -1.55 -18.39 -20.01
C LEU A 198 -0.51 -18.99 -20.97
N LEU A 199 -0.90 -19.26 -22.21
CA LEU A 199 0.01 -19.80 -23.24
C LEU A 199 1.13 -18.81 -23.56
N VAL A 200 0.79 -17.54 -23.79
CA VAL A 200 1.77 -16.47 -24.03
C VAL A 200 2.69 -16.31 -22.82
N ARG A 201 2.16 -16.29 -21.60
CA ARG A 201 2.97 -16.20 -20.38
C ARG A 201 3.97 -17.34 -20.26
N ARG A 202 3.61 -18.53 -20.73
CA ARG A 202 4.48 -19.73 -20.68
C ARG A 202 5.50 -19.78 -21.82
N LEU A 203 5.08 -19.49 -23.05
CA LEU A 203 5.93 -19.65 -24.25
C LEU A 203 6.71 -18.38 -24.58
N LEU A 204 6.14 -17.22 -24.33
CA LEU A 204 6.68 -15.91 -24.71
C LEU A 204 6.65 -14.94 -23.50
N PRO A 205 7.44 -15.19 -22.43
CA PRO A 205 7.35 -14.46 -21.17
C PRO A 205 7.66 -12.95 -21.29
N ARG A 206 8.28 -12.53 -22.41
CA ARG A 206 8.56 -11.12 -22.71
C ARG A 206 7.41 -10.38 -23.36
N TRP A 207 6.38 -11.09 -23.81
CA TRP A 207 5.24 -10.50 -24.51
C TRP A 207 4.13 -10.12 -23.51
N PRO A 208 3.31 -9.09 -23.81
CA PRO A 208 2.23 -8.62 -22.93
C PRO A 208 1.05 -9.61 -22.95
N ALA A 209 1.16 -10.67 -22.16
CA ALA A 209 0.24 -11.81 -22.15
C ALA A 209 -1.24 -11.39 -21.93
N LEU A 210 -1.49 -10.44 -21.02
CA LEU A 210 -2.84 -9.94 -20.74
C LEU A 210 -3.45 -9.24 -21.97
N LEU A 211 -2.66 -8.38 -22.62
CA LEU A 211 -3.11 -7.68 -23.82
C LEU A 211 -3.44 -8.66 -24.95
N LEU A 212 -2.55 -9.65 -25.20
CA LEU A 212 -2.76 -10.65 -26.23
C LEU A 212 -3.98 -11.55 -25.94
N GLY A 213 -4.23 -11.89 -24.68
CA GLY A 213 -5.44 -12.58 -24.27
C GLY A 213 -6.71 -11.77 -24.57
N ILE A 214 -6.72 -10.50 -24.21
CA ILE A 214 -7.85 -9.58 -24.49
C ILE A 214 -8.07 -9.44 -26.01
N LEU A 215 -7.00 -9.23 -26.77
CA LEU A 215 -7.08 -9.11 -28.23
C LEU A 215 -7.60 -10.41 -28.90
N ALA A 216 -7.20 -11.57 -28.39
CA ALA A 216 -7.71 -12.86 -28.87
C ALA A 216 -9.22 -13.02 -28.60
N GLY A 217 -9.68 -12.61 -27.40
CA GLY A 217 -11.12 -12.56 -27.09
C GLY A 217 -11.89 -11.61 -28.02
N GLY A 218 -11.36 -10.41 -28.27
CA GLY A 218 -11.92 -9.44 -29.21
C GLY A 218 -11.95 -9.97 -30.65
N ALA A 219 -10.85 -10.59 -31.09
CA ALA A 219 -10.77 -11.19 -32.42
C ALA A 219 -11.78 -12.35 -32.59
N LEU A 220 -12.03 -13.15 -31.56
CA LEU A 220 -13.04 -14.20 -31.56
C LEU A 220 -14.45 -13.63 -31.77
N VAL A 221 -14.79 -12.55 -31.07
CA VAL A 221 -16.10 -11.87 -31.22
C VAL A 221 -16.23 -11.27 -32.60
N ALA A 222 -15.19 -10.64 -33.15
CA ALA A 222 -15.19 -10.05 -34.48
C ALA A 222 -15.28 -11.10 -35.59
N ALA A 223 -14.64 -12.27 -35.41
CA ALA A 223 -14.64 -13.34 -36.42
C ALA A 223 -15.95 -14.14 -36.47
N LEU A 224 -16.69 -14.23 -35.39
CA LEU A 224 -17.91 -15.05 -35.26
C LEU A 224 -19.11 -14.24 -34.73
N PRO A 225 -19.49 -13.12 -35.33
CA PRO A 225 -20.49 -12.20 -34.77
C PRO A 225 -21.86 -12.85 -34.57
N GLN A 226 -22.24 -13.82 -35.41
CA GLN A 226 -23.52 -14.54 -35.28
C GLN A 226 -23.59 -15.46 -34.07
N TRP A 227 -22.44 -16.06 -33.66
CA TRP A 227 -22.35 -16.99 -32.52
C TRP A 227 -22.05 -16.23 -31.20
N MET A 228 -21.50 -15.04 -31.33
CA MET A 228 -21.08 -14.19 -30.19
C MET A 228 -22.08 -13.04 -29.95
N SER A 229 -23.31 -13.17 -30.45
CA SER A 229 -24.36 -12.18 -30.21
C SER A 229 -24.66 -12.05 -28.70
N GLY A 230 -24.78 -10.81 -28.19
CA GLY A 230 -25.07 -10.55 -26.79
C GLY A 230 -23.85 -10.57 -25.87
N VAL A 231 -22.62 -10.80 -26.38
CA VAL A 231 -21.40 -10.65 -25.55
C VAL A 231 -21.22 -9.16 -25.22
N PRO A 232 -21.19 -8.79 -23.92
CA PRO A 232 -21.03 -7.40 -23.51
C PRO A 232 -19.63 -6.89 -23.85
N LEU A 233 -19.57 -5.70 -24.47
CA LEU A 233 -18.34 -5.00 -24.80
C LEU A 233 -18.07 -3.85 -23.81
N VAL A 234 -16.85 -3.35 -23.81
CA VAL A 234 -16.51 -2.12 -23.08
C VAL A 234 -17.32 -0.96 -23.67
N SER A 235 -17.90 -0.13 -22.81
CA SER A 235 -18.66 1.04 -23.26
C SER A 235 -17.79 1.96 -24.11
N ALA A 236 -18.36 2.48 -25.17
CA ALA A 236 -17.72 3.47 -26.02
C ALA A 236 -17.33 4.70 -25.19
N PHE A 237 -16.11 5.18 -25.36
CA PHE A 237 -15.67 6.43 -24.76
C PHE A 237 -14.97 7.31 -25.81
N GLU A 238 -15.08 8.61 -25.63
CA GLU A 238 -14.38 9.53 -26.50
C GLU A 238 -12.89 9.51 -26.16
N GLY A 239 -12.04 9.24 -27.17
CA GLY A 239 -10.58 9.28 -27.04
C GLY A 239 -10.08 10.68 -26.76
N ARG A 240 -10.25 11.14 -25.52
CA ARG A 240 -9.84 12.48 -25.04
C ARG A 240 -8.72 12.37 -24.01
N LEU A 241 -7.90 13.40 -23.96
CA LEU A 241 -6.97 13.59 -22.84
C LEU A 241 -7.75 13.85 -21.55
N PRO A 242 -7.14 13.59 -20.36
CA PRO A 242 -7.77 13.83 -19.08
C PRO A 242 -8.38 15.23 -19.00
N PRO A 243 -9.73 15.38 -18.97
CA PRO A 243 -10.36 16.69 -18.88
C PRO A 243 -10.18 17.27 -17.49
N PHE A 244 -10.21 18.59 -17.39
CA PHE A 244 -10.29 19.28 -16.11
C PHE A 244 -11.70 19.08 -15.53
N SER A 245 -11.76 18.53 -14.31
CA SER A 245 -13.01 18.25 -13.58
C SER A 245 -13.02 19.04 -12.29
N PRO A 246 -13.86 20.09 -12.16
CA PRO A 246 -13.97 20.85 -10.92
C PRO A 246 -14.55 19.98 -9.80
N LEU A 247 -13.85 19.94 -8.67
CA LEU A 247 -14.28 19.19 -7.48
C LEU A 247 -15.33 20.00 -6.72
N GLN A 248 -16.35 19.32 -6.24
CA GLN A 248 -17.39 19.92 -5.41
C GLN A 248 -17.05 19.65 -3.93
N PHE A 249 -16.85 20.73 -3.17
CA PHE A 249 -16.51 20.65 -1.75
C PHE A 249 -17.76 20.95 -0.91
N ASP A 250 -18.48 19.91 -0.52
CA ASP A 250 -19.54 19.96 0.45
C ASP A 250 -19.10 19.36 1.77
N LEU A 251 -19.38 20.02 2.89
CA LEU A 251 -18.85 19.62 4.20
C LEU A 251 -19.36 18.24 4.65
N ASP A 252 -20.63 17.93 4.40
CA ASP A 252 -21.22 16.63 4.77
C ASP A 252 -20.55 15.50 3.97
N THR A 253 -20.38 15.70 2.67
CA THR A 253 -19.70 14.76 1.77
C THR A 253 -18.23 14.57 2.16
N LEU A 254 -17.51 15.65 2.51
CA LEU A 254 -16.13 15.59 3.00
C LEU A 254 -16.00 14.73 4.26
N LEU A 255 -16.87 14.94 5.25
CA LEU A 255 -16.85 14.18 6.51
C LEU A 255 -17.16 12.70 6.28
N ARG A 256 -18.08 12.37 5.38
CA ARG A 256 -18.42 10.98 5.03
C ARG A 256 -17.27 10.27 4.32
N LEU A 257 -16.53 10.95 3.44
CA LEU A 257 -15.42 10.37 2.68
C LEU A 257 -14.09 10.32 3.45
N LEU A 258 -13.94 11.10 4.53
CA LEU A 258 -12.67 11.23 5.25
C LEU A 258 -12.11 9.89 5.74
N PRO A 259 -12.88 8.95 6.36
CA PRO A 259 -12.36 7.66 6.77
C PRO A 259 -11.81 6.84 5.60
N ALA A 260 -12.54 6.81 4.48
CA ALA A 260 -12.12 6.13 3.27
C ALA A 260 -10.87 6.78 2.66
N ALA A 261 -10.78 8.11 2.67
CA ALA A 261 -9.62 8.85 2.18
C ALA A 261 -8.35 8.53 2.98
N VAL A 262 -8.45 8.44 4.31
CA VAL A 262 -7.34 8.03 5.18
C VAL A 262 -6.94 6.58 4.89
N ALA A 263 -7.91 5.66 4.79
CA ALA A 263 -7.62 4.25 4.49
C ALA A 263 -6.94 4.08 3.13
N CYS A 264 -7.50 4.68 2.07
CA CYS A 264 -6.92 4.67 0.72
C CYS A 264 -5.54 5.34 0.68
N GLY A 265 -5.41 6.49 1.36
CA GLY A 265 -4.16 7.23 1.45
C GLY A 265 -3.06 6.41 2.12
N MET A 266 -3.36 5.78 3.26
CA MET A 266 -2.41 4.89 3.96
C MET A 266 -2.03 3.68 3.13
N LEU A 267 -3.02 2.98 2.55
CA LEU A 267 -2.77 1.82 1.69
C LEU A 267 -1.86 2.19 0.51
N GLY A 268 -2.17 3.31 -0.16
CA GLY A 268 -1.37 3.81 -1.28
C GLY A 268 0.06 4.16 -0.88
N LEU A 269 0.27 4.80 0.27
CA LEU A 269 1.61 5.14 0.77
C LEU A 269 2.41 3.90 1.14
N VAL A 270 1.80 2.97 1.89
CA VAL A 270 2.50 1.76 2.35
C VAL A 270 2.94 0.92 1.16
N THR A 271 2.07 0.70 0.18
CA THR A 271 2.42 -0.05 -1.03
C THR A 271 3.49 0.67 -1.84
N SER A 272 3.34 1.98 -2.10
CA SER A 272 4.30 2.76 -2.88
C SER A 272 5.69 2.80 -2.24
N LEU A 273 5.78 3.11 -0.93
CA LEU A 273 7.07 3.15 -0.22
C LEU A 273 7.74 1.79 -0.10
N SER A 274 6.96 0.71 0.12
CA SER A 274 7.49 -0.65 0.17
C SER A 274 8.13 -1.04 -1.17
N ILE A 275 7.44 -0.75 -2.27
CA ILE A 275 7.94 -1.01 -3.63
C ILE A 275 9.17 -0.14 -3.91
N ALA A 276 9.09 1.16 -3.64
CA ALA A 276 10.19 2.09 -3.88
C ALA A 276 11.46 1.68 -3.12
N ARG A 277 11.34 1.24 -1.86
CA ARG A 277 12.47 0.73 -1.06
C ARG A 277 13.05 -0.57 -1.60
N ALA A 278 12.18 -1.52 -1.98
CA ALA A 278 12.63 -2.80 -2.55
C ALA A 278 13.43 -2.59 -3.84
N LEU A 279 13.00 -1.64 -4.69
CA LEU A 279 13.69 -1.32 -5.93
C LEU A 279 14.94 -0.46 -5.69
N ALA A 280 14.88 0.51 -4.77
CA ALA A 280 16.03 1.33 -4.39
C ALA A 280 17.20 0.49 -3.84
N GLY A 281 16.90 -0.55 -3.05
CA GLY A 281 17.91 -1.50 -2.57
C GLY A 281 18.63 -2.25 -3.70
N ARG A 282 17.93 -2.55 -4.80
CA ARG A 282 18.52 -3.21 -5.99
C ARG A 282 19.32 -2.25 -6.86
N SER A 283 18.90 -1.00 -6.98
CA SER A 283 19.55 0.05 -7.78
C SER A 283 20.55 0.89 -6.98
N GLN A 284 20.78 0.58 -5.69
CA GLN A 284 21.63 1.34 -4.76
C GLN A 284 21.25 2.84 -4.69
N GLN A 285 19.99 3.15 -4.90
CA GLN A 285 19.44 4.51 -4.81
C GLN A 285 19.14 4.88 -3.36
N MET A 286 19.52 6.08 -2.93
CA MET A 286 19.06 6.66 -1.67
C MET A 286 17.66 7.22 -1.83
N LEU A 287 16.67 6.58 -1.22
CA LEU A 287 15.26 6.99 -1.25
C LEU A 287 14.95 7.97 -0.11
N ASN A 288 14.39 9.12 -0.43
CA ASN A 288 13.84 10.04 0.56
C ASN A 288 12.33 9.75 0.74
N ALA A 289 11.97 9.06 1.83
CA ALA A 289 10.59 8.66 2.09
C ALA A 289 9.62 9.83 2.19
N ASN A 290 10.01 10.96 2.82
CA ASN A 290 9.13 12.12 2.95
C ASN A 290 8.87 12.80 1.60
N LEU A 291 9.90 12.87 0.75
CA LEU A 291 9.76 13.41 -0.59
C LEU A 291 8.87 12.51 -1.45
N GLU A 292 9.03 11.19 -1.35
CA GLU A 292 8.18 10.23 -2.06
C GLU A 292 6.71 10.36 -1.64
N VAL A 293 6.44 10.44 -0.33
CA VAL A 293 5.08 10.64 0.22
C VAL A 293 4.46 11.94 -0.29
N ARG A 294 5.24 13.04 -0.32
CA ARG A 294 4.78 14.33 -0.86
C ARG A 294 4.49 14.24 -2.36
N GLY A 295 5.35 13.57 -3.12
CA GLY A 295 5.16 13.33 -4.54
C GLY A 295 3.89 12.53 -4.84
N GLN A 296 3.64 11.45 -4.10
CA GLN A 296 2.42 10.65 -4.21
C GLN A 296 1.17 11.46 -3.85
N GLY A 297 1.20 12.22 -2.75
CA GLY A 297 0.10 13.10 -2.36
C GLY A 297 -0.21 14.15 -3.42
N LEU A 298 0.80 14.85 -3.90
CA LEU A 298 0.65 15.87 -4.95
C LEU A 298 0.10 15.25 -6.26
N SER A 299 0.57 14.06 -6.63
CA SER A 299 0.12 13.36 -7.83
C SER A 299 -1.38 13.04 -7.79
N ASN A 300 -1.89 12.62 -6.63
CA ASN A 300 -3.30 12.33 -6.42
C ASN A 300 -4.15 13.61 -6.34
N MET A 301 -3.65 14.65 -5.66
CA MET A 301 -4.33 15.95 -5.63
C MET A 301 -4.48 16.52 -7.05
N VAL A 302 -3.39 16.60 -7.81
CA VAL A 302 -3.43 17.13 -9.19
C VAL A 302 -4.25 16.20 -10.09
N GLY A 303 -4.06 14.88 -9.97
CA GLY A 303 -4.80 13.88 -10.75
C GLY A 303 -6.31 14.01 -10.60
N ALA A 304 -6.81 14.25 -9.39
CA ALA A 304 -8.23 14.43 -9.12
C ALA A 304 -8.86 15.57 -9.94
N TRP A 305 -8.15 16.70 -10.12
CA TRP A 305 -8.60 17.81 -10.97
C TRP A 305 -8.59 17.46 -12.46
N PHE A 306 -7.84 16.44 -12.87
CA PHE A 306 -7.74 15.96 -14.25
C PHE A 306 -8.41 14.58 -14.42
N SER A 307 -9.53 14.36 -13.77
CA SER A 307 -10.38 13.17 -13.93
C SER A 307 -9.66 11.85 -13.65
N ALA A 308 -8.57 11.85 -12.90
CA ALA A 308 -7.84 10.66 -12.55
C ALA A 308 -8.32 10.09 -11.21
N SER A 309 -8.58 8.79 -11.16
CA SER A 309 -8.80 8.08 -9.91
C SER A 309 -7.50 7.91 -9.12
N LEU A 310 -7.61 7.49 -7.85
CA LEU A 310 -6.48 7.36 -6.93
C LEU A 310 -5.38 6.45 -7.51
N SER A 311 -4.17 6.99 -7.54
CA SER A 311 -2.96 6.35 -8.02
C SER A 311 -2.07 5.93 -6.85
N ALA A 312 -1.47 4.75 -6.95
CA ALA A 312 -0.40 4.30 -6.05
C ALA A 312 0.65 3.51 -6.81
N GLY A 313 1.77 3.19 -6.14
CA GLY A 313 2.84 2.39 -6.73
C GLY A 313 2.35 1.00 -7.17
N SER A 314 2.71 0.59 -8.37
CA SER A 314 2.44 -0.74 -8.91
C SER A 314 3.72 -1.56 -8.95
N PHE A 315 3.74 -2.70 -8.23
CA PHE A 315 4.92 -3.57 -8.20
C PHE A 315 5.28 -4.11 -9.60
N THR A 316 4.28 -4.59 -10.34
CA THR A 316 4.49 -5.17 -11.69
C THR A 316 5.05 -4.15 -12.67
N ARG A 317 4.48 -2.94 -12.71
CA ARG A 317 4.94 -1.86 -13.59
C ARG A 317 6.33 -1.35 -13.18
N SER A 318 6.55 -1.19 -11.89
CA SER A 318 7.84 -0.70 -11.36
C SER A 318 8.96 -1.72 -11.52
N ALA A 319 8.68 -3.01 -11.28
CA ALA A 319 9.65 -4.09 -11.49
C ALA A 319 10.01 -4.23 -12.98
N LEU A 320 9.01 -4.15 -13.88
CA LEU A 320 9.24 -4.14 -15.33
C LEU A 320 10.10 -2.95 -15.75
N ASN A 321 9.78 -1.75 -15.25
CA ASN A 321 10.54 -0.52 -15.51
C ASN A 321 12.03 -0.68 -15.15
N GLN A 322 12.32 -1.24 -13.97
CA GLN A 322 13.68 -1.52 -13.53
C GLN A 322 14.35 -2.60 -14.39
N GLN A 323 13.65 -3.74 -14.64
CA GLN A 323 14.18 -4.86 -15.42
C GLN A 323 14.44 -4.50 -16.88
N ALA A 324 13.62 -3.62 -17.46
CA ALA A 324 13.80 -3.10 -18.80
C ALA A 324 14.95 -2.09 -18.91
N GLY A 325 15.59 -1.73 -17.79
CA GLY A 325 16.76 -0.87 -17.74
C GLY A 325 16.45 0.63 -17.75
N ALA A 326 15.37 1.06 -17.09
CA ALA A 326 15.11 2.47 -16.87
C ALA A 326 16.28 3.16 -16.14
N HIS A 327 16.74 4.28 -16.68
CA HIS A 327 17.82 5.06 -16.10
C HIS A 327 17.32 6.15 -15.14
N SER A 328 16.12 6.64 -15.36
CA SER A 328 15.59 7.76 -14.61
C SER A 328 14.05 7.74 -14.51
N PRO A 329 13.44 8.63 -13.71
CA PRO A 329 11.99 8.80 -13.68
C PRO A 329 11.36 9.20 -15.03
N LEU A 330 12.16 9.63 -16.03
CA LEU A 330 11.66 9.91 -17.39
C LEU A 330 11.00 8.70 -18.03
N ALA A 331 11.44 7.47 -17.74
CA ALA A 331 10.78 6.27 -18.25
C ALA A 331 9.30 6.22 -17.86
N GLY A 332 8.96 6.63 -16.61
CA GLY A 332 7.56 6.76 -16.15
C GLY A 332 6.82 7.90 -16.84
N VAL A 333 7.45 9.04 -17.05
CA VAL A 333 6.87 10.17 -17.81
C VAL A 333 6.58 9.74 -19.24
N PHE A 334 7.53 9.07 -19.91
CA PHE A 334 7.30 8.55 -21.27
C PHE A 334 6.22 7.46 -21.30
N SER A 335 6.15 6.61 -20.27
CA SER A 335 5.05 5.64 -20.17
C SER A 335 3.69 6.33 -20.15
N ALA A 336 3.54 7.38 -19.35
CA ALA A 336 2.31 8.17 -19.30
C ALA A 336 2.00 8.89 -20.63
N LEU A 337 3.01 9.42 -21.30
CA LEU A 337 2.84 10.05 -22.63
C LEU A 337 2.43 9.04 -23.69
N TRP A 338 2.99 7.82 -23.68
CA TRP A 338 2.56 6.74 -24.58
C TRP A 338 1.13 6.30 -24.27
N VAL A 339 0.72 6.19 -22.99
CA VAL A 339 -0.67 5.92 -22.61
C VAL A 339 -1.58 7.03 -23.14
N ALA A 340 -1.21 8.31 -23.01
CA ALA A 340 -1.98 9.42 -23.54
C ALA A 340 -2.16 9.32 -25.08
N LEU A 341 -1.08 8.98 -25.79
CA LEU A 341 -1.12 8.78 -27.24
C LEU A 341 -2.06 7.62 -27.61
N PHE A 342 -1.96 6.49 -26.91
CA PHE A 342 -2.85 5.35 -27.15
C PHE A 342 -4.30 5.65 -26.77
N THR A 343 -4.56 6.48 -25.76
CA THR A 343 -5.90 6.93 -25.41
C THR A 343 -6.52 7.77 -26.52
N LEU A 344 -5.74 8.68 -27.10
CA LEU A 344 -6.22 9.56 -28.18
C LEU A 344 -6.53 8.79 -29.48
N PHE A 345 -5.66 7.87 -29.88
CA PHE A 345 -5.73 7.21 -31.17
C PHE A 345 -6.29 5.78 -31.12
N GLY A 346 -6.27 5.16 -29.93
CA GLY A 346 -6.68 3.76 -29.71
C GLY A 346 -8.12 3.58 -29.20
N ALA A 347 -8.86 4.64 -28.92
CA ALA A 347 -10.21 4.56 -28.33
C ALA A 347 -11.13 3.59 -29.09
N ARG A 348 -11.17 3.68 -30.42
CA ARG A 348 -11.97 2.80 -31.28
C ARG A 348 -11.63 1.31 -31.16
N LEU A 349 -10.38 0.97 -30.84
CA LEU A 349 -9.97 -0.42 -30.59
C LEU A 349 -10.44 -0.91 -29.22
N ILE A 350 -10.46 -0.04 -28.22
CA ILE A 350 -10.86 -0.36 -26.86
C ILE A 350 -12.36 -0.67 -26.77
N GLU A 351 -13.22 0.03 -27.54
CA GLU A 351 -14.67 -0.23 -27.62
C GLU A 351 -15.01 -1.66 -28.05
N HIS A 352 -14.12 -2.32 -28.79
CA HIS A 352 -14.31 -3.70 -29.28
C HIS A 352 -13.80 -4.76 -28.28
N ILE A 353 -13.37 -4.34 -27.10
CA ILE A 353 -12.88 -5.27 -26.07
C ILE A 353 -14.07 -5.93 -25.34
N PRO A 354 -14.18 -7.27 -25.35
CA PRO A 354 -15.25 -7.96 -24.62
C PRO A 354 -15.01 -7.90 -23.11
N LEU A 355 -16.05 -7.56 -22.31
CA LEU A 355 -15.98 -7.59 -20.84
C LEU A 355 -15.57 -8.96 -20.29
N PRO A 356 -16.03 -10.12 -20.84
CA PRO A 356 -15.55 -11.43 -20.40
C PRO A 356 -14.04 -11.63 -20.56
N ALA A 357 -13.42 -11.10 -21.64
CA ALA A 357 -11.97 -11.17 -21.82
C ALA A 357 -11.22 -10.29 -20.81
N MET A 358 -11.78 -9.13 -20.45
CA MET A 358 -11.28 -8.28 -19.39
C MET A 358 -11.36 -8.99 -18.03
N ALA A 359 -12.51 -9.59 -17.72
CA ALA A 359 -12.72 -10.34 -16.48
C ALA A 359 -11.72 -11.51 -16.34
N ALA A 360 -11.47 -12.26 -17.41
CA ALA A 360 -10.46 -13.31 -17.46
C ALA A 360 -9.05 -12.78 -17.15
N SER A 361 -8.71 -11.61 -17.70
CA SER A 361 -7.43 -10.94 -17.44
C SER A 361 -7.33 -10.48 -15.98
N ILE A 362 -8.41 -9.97 -15.39
CA ILE A 362 -8.46 -9.59 -13.97
C ILE A 362 -8.27 -10.81 -13.07
N LEU A 363 -8.88 -11.97 -13.38
CA LEU A 363 -8.64 -13.21 -12.65
C LEU A 363 -7.17 -13.62 -12.67
N LEU A 364 -6.50 -13.46 -13.81
CA LEU A 364 -5.07 -13.77 -13.90
C LEU A 364 -4.22 -12.81 -13.07
N ILE A 365 -4.63 -11.54 -12.96
CA ILE A 365 -4.02 -10.56 -12.05
C ILE A 365 -4.25 -10.96 -10.59
N CYS A 366 -5.48 -11.33 -10.21
CA CYS A 366 -5.81 -11.81 -8.86
C CYS A 366 -4.97 -13.02 -8.45
N TRP A 367 -4.79 -13.97 -9.36
CA TRP A 367 -3.90 -15.11 -9.13
C TRP A 367 -2.46 -14.67 -8.85
N GLY A 368 -1.98 -13.62 -9.56
CA GLY A 368 -0.66 -13.03 -9.34
C GLY A 368 -0.50 -12.28 -8.01
N LEU A 369 -1.60 -11.90 -7.35
CA LEU A 369 -1.59 -11.26 -6.03
C LEU A 369 -1.44 -12.29 -4.89
N VAL A 370 -1.69 -13.58 -5.15
CA VAL A 370 -1.60 -14.64 -4.15
C VAL A 370 -0.15 -15.04 -3.92
N ASP A 371 0.46 -14.47 -2.88
CA ASP A 371 1.84 -14.79 -2.45
C ASP A 371 1.86 -15.95 -1.44
N ILE A 372 1.82 -17.18 -1.95
CA ILE A 372 1.90 -18.40 -1.13
C ILE A 372 3.25 -18.50 -0.41
N HIS A 373 4.34 -17.98 -1.01
CA HIS A 373 5.66 -18.03 -0.39
C HIS A 373 5.74 -17.11 0.83
N GLY A 374 5.20 -15.89 0.72
CA GLY A 374 5.06 -14.96 1.85
C GLY A 374 4.22 -15.55 2.98
N VAL A 375 3.09 -16.19 2.67
CA VAL A 375 2.24 -16.87 3.67
C VAL A 375 3.01 -17.98 4.40
N ARG A 376 3.71 -18.85 3.66
CA ARG A 376 4.51 -19.95 4.23
C ARG A 376 5.68 -19.40 5.08
N ALA A 377 6.32 -18.33 4.63
CA ALA A 377 7.40 -17.70 5.37
C ALA A 377 6.90 -17.14 6.71
N LEU A 378 5.78 -16.42 6.74
CA LEU A 378 5.17 -15.92 7.98
C LEU A 378 4.79 -17.04 8.94
N TRP A 379 4.18 -18.12 8.44
CA TRP A 379 3.85 -19.28 9.26
C TRP A 379 5.07 -19.89 9.97
N ARG A 380 6.21 -19.94 9.28
CA ARG A 380 7.46 -20.51 9.82
C ARG A 380 8.20 -19.56 10.77
N VAL A 381 8.19 -18.27 10.46
CA VAL A 381 9.04 -17.29 11.17
C VAL A 381 8.34 -16.70 12.39
N SER A 382 7.04 -16.36 12.29
CA SER A 382 6.34 -15.64 13.35
C SER A 382 4.85 -15.98 13.40
N ARG A 383 4.45 -16.70 14.44
CA ARG A 383 3.03 -17.03 14.65
C ARG A 383 2.16 -15.80 14.89
N SER A 384 2.69 -14.78 15.55
CA SER A 384 1.96 -13.52 15.78
C SER A 384 1.71 -12.76 14.48
N GLU A 385 2.71 -12.67 13.61
CA GLU A 385 2.58 -12.05 12.29
C GLU A 385 1.62 -12.83 11.39
N PHE A 386 1.69 -14.17 11.43
CA PHE A 386 0.73 -15.01 10.72
C PHE A 386 -0.70 -14.82 11.23
N LEU A 387 -0.89 -14.65 12.54
CA LEU A 387 -2.21 -14.39 13.13
C LEU A 387 -2.74 -13.01 12.67
N VAL A 388 -1.91 -11.98 12.65
CA VAL A 388 -2.26 -10.65 12.11
C VAL A 388 -2.69 -10.76 10.65
N MET A 389 -1.90 -11.46 9.82
CA MET A 389 -2.23 -11.71 8.41
C MET A 389 -3.58 -12.43 8.27
N SER A 390 -3.80 -13.51 9.04
CA SER A 390 -5.02 -14.31 8.98
C SER A 390 -6.25 -13.52 9.43
N LEU A 391 -6.10 -12.70 10.49
CA LEU A 391 -7.16 -11.82 10.99
C LEU A 391 -7.52 -10.76 9.94
N THR A 392 -6.51 -10.14 9.33
CA THR A 392 -6.71 -9.14 8.27
C THR A 392 -7.38 -9.78 7.04
N PHE A 393 -6.95 -10.98 6.64
CA PHE A 393 -7.57 -11.75 5.56
C PHE A 393 -9.04 -12.03 5.85
N ALA A 394 -9.36 -12.57 7.02
CA ALA A 394 -10.73 -12.87 7.42
C ALA A 394 -11.59 -11.59 7.48
N ALA A 395 -11.06 -10.51 8.06
CA ALA A 395 -11.72 -9.21 8.08
C ALA A 395 -12.03 -8.70 6.67
N THR A 396 -11.10 -8.88 5.71
CA THR A 396 -11.27 -8.47 4.31
C THR A 396 -12.40 -9.23 3.59
N LEU A 397 -12.67 -10.47 3.99
CA LEU A 397 -13.76 -11.27 3.42
C LEU A 397 -15.12 -10.98 4.05
N LEU A 398 -15.14 -10.60 5.34
CA LEU A 398 -16.37 -10.49 6.15
C LEU A 398 -16.83 -9.06 6.37
N LEU A 399 -15.92 -8.10 6.36
CA LEU A 399 -16.18 -6.69 6.60
C LEU A 399 -15.95 -5.88 5.32
N GLU A 400 -16.33 -4.60 5.36
CA GLU A 400 -15.92 -3.65 4.34
C GLU A 400 -14.39 -3.50 4.32
N LEU A 401 -13.80 -3.37 3.13
CA LEU A 401 -12.35 -3.39 2.94
C LEU A 401 -11.61 -2.29 3.73
N GLN A 402 -12.20 -1.10 3.85
CA GLN A 402 -11.62 -0.03 4.67
C GLN A 402 -11.53 -0.42 6.15
N THR A 403 -12.60 -1.01 6.70
CA THR A 403 -12.65 -1.50 8.08
C THR A 403 -11.65 -2.64 8.31
N ALA A 404 -11.47 -3.52 7.33
CA ALA A 404 -10.49 -4.60 7.39
C ALA A 404 -9.04 -4.08 7.49
N ILE A 405 -8.69 -3.02 6.76
CA ILE A 405 -7.37 -2.39 6.85
C ILE A 405 -7.16 -1.82 8.27
N TYR A 406 -8.13 -1.11 8.82
CA TYR A 406 -8.02 -0.57 10.18
C TYR A 406 -7.88 -1.68 11.22
N ALA A 407 -8.71 -2.73 11.12
CA ALA A 407 -8.61 -3.88 12.01
C ALA A 407 -7.23 -4.56 11.94
N GLY A 408 -6.68 -4.72 10.74
CA GLY A 408 -5.34 -5.26 10.53
C GLY A 408 -4.24 -4.39 11.15
N VAL A 409 -4.30 -3.07 10.93
CA VAL A 409 -3.33 -2.12 11.50
C VAL A 409 -3.40 -2.11 13.02
N LEU A 410 -4.62 -2.06 13.60
CA LEU A 410 -4.81 -2.10 15.05
C LEU A 410 -4.30 -3.43 15.65
N ALA A 411 -4.58 -4.57 15.01
CA ALA A 411 -4.07 -5.86 15.42
C ALA A 411 -2.53 -5.90 15.38
N SER A 412 -1.92 -5.39 14.30
CA SER A 412 -0.47 -5.30 14.17
C SER A 412 0.15 -4.44 15.28
N LEU A 413 -0.43 -3.27 15.54
CA LEU A 413 0.01 -2.36 16.59
C LEU A 413 -0.13 -3.02 17.98
N PHE A 414 -1.24 -3.72 18.24
CA PHE A 414 -1.46 -4.45 19.48
C PHE A 414 -0.36 -5.50 19.74
N PHE A 415 -0.07 -6.34 18.73
CA PHE A 415 0.98 -7.36 18.87
C PHE A 415 2.37 -6.74 19.00
N TYR A 416 2.64 -5.64 18.29
CA TYR A 416 3.88 -4.88 18.44
C TYR A 416 4.05 -4.34 19.84
N LEU A 417 3.04 -3.64 20.38
CA LEU A 417 3.06 -3.11 21.75
C LEU A 417 3.17 -4.20 22.79
N LYS A 418 2.41 -5.31 22.63
CA LYS A 418 2.49 -6.48 23.53
C LYS A 418 3.89 -7.10 23.56
N ARG A 419 4.56 -7.17 22.40
CA ARG A 419 5.93 -7.69 22.30
C ARG A 419 6.94 -6.73 22.95
N THR A 420 6.79 -5.43 22.67
CA THR A 420 7.71 -4.39 23.17
C THR A 420 7.52 -4.13 24.67
N SER A 421 6.31 -4.31 25.21
CA SER A 421 6.03 -4.18 26.65
C SER A 421 6.67 -5.25 27.53
N ARG A 422 7.28 -6.29 26.94
CA ARG A 422 8.02 -7.33 27.67
C ARG A 422 9.45 -7.39 27.14
N PRO A 423 10.33 -6.46 27.54
CA PRO A 423 11.73 -6.50 27.15
C PRO A 423 12.38 -7.80 27.65
N ARG A 424 13.41 -8.24 26.97
CA ARG A 424 14.17 -9.41 27.41
C ARG A 424 14.93 -9.04 28.68
N VAL A 425 14.73 -9.82 29.73
CA VAL A 425 15.41 -9.68 31.02
C VAL A 425 16.11 -10.98 31.30
N GLN A 426 17.44 -10.93 31.39
CA GLN A 426 18.25 -12.02 31.90
C GLN A 426 18.59 -11.67 33.36
N GLN A 427 18.41 -12.62 34.27
CA GLN A 427 18.66 -12.42 35.71
C GLN A 427 19.62 -13.50 36.20
N TRP A 428 20.64 -13.08 36.94
CA TRP A 428 21.58 -13.96 37.64
C TRP A 428 22.05 -13.30 38.93
N ARG A 429 22.83 -14.03 39.75
CA ARG A 429 23.34 -13.55 41.00
C ARG A 429 24.87 -13.42 40.93
N GLU A 430 25.42 -12.28 41.34
CA GLU A 430 26.84 -12.02 41.47
C GLU A 430 27.18 -11.82 42.96
N GLY A 431 27.60 -12.89 43.66
CA GLY A 431 27.81 -12.86 45.12
C GLY A 431 26.49 -12.64 45.86
N GLU A 432 26.35 -11.51 46.56
CA GLU A 432 25.14 -11.11 47.29
C GLU A 432 24.22 -10.21 46.45
N ASP A 433 24.61 -9.84 45.22
CA ASP A 433 23.91 -8.92 44.37
C ASP A 433 23.05 -9.64 43.31
N ASP A 434 21.86 -9.12 43.03
CA ASP A 434 21.03 -9.57 41.92
C ASP A 434 21.29 -8.68 40.68
N VAL A 435 21.66 -9.29 39.57
CA VAL A 435 21.93 -8.59 38.31
C VAL A 435 20.83 -8.87 37.30
N LEU A 436 20.27 -7.81 36.71
CA LEU A 436 19.29 -7.87 35.65
C LEU A 436 19.82 -7.18 34.41
N ARG A 437 20.12 -7.94 33.34
CA ARG A 437 20.44 -7.37 32.03
C ARG A 437 19.16 -7.10 31.28
N LEU A 438 18.96 -5.83 30.90
CA LEU A 438 17.81 -5.38 30.16
C LEU A 438 18.17 -5.17 28.69
N GLU A 439 17.41 -5.84 27.80
CA GLU A 439 17.53 -5.65 26.35
C GLU A 439 16.25 -4.99 25.82
N GLY A 440 16.33 -3.70 25.46
CA GLY A 440 15.19 -2.95 24.89
C GLY A 440 14.98 -1.59 25.55
N SER A 441 13.79 -1.04 25.40
CA SER A 441 13.43 0.28 25.94
C SER A 441 12.63 0.17 27.22
N ILE A 442 12.82 1.13 28.12
CA ILE A 442 12.05 1.28 29.37
C ILE A 442 11.01 2.38 29.13
N PHE A 443 9.77 2.00 28.90
CA PHE A 443 8.67 2.93 28.63
C PHE A 443 7.41 2.51 29.40
N PHE A 444 6.40 3.36 29.43
CA PHE A 444 5.17 3.15 30.22
C PHE A 444 4.59 1.73 30.10
N GLY A 445 4.60 1.14 28.91
CA GLY A 445 4.09 -0.22 28.66
C GLY A 445 4.97 -1.32 29.24
N ALA A 446 6.26 -1.09 29.46
CA ALA A 446 7.21 -2.05 30.02
C ALA A 446 7.33 -1.95 31.55
N CYS A 447 6.97 -0.81 32.15
CA CYS A 447 7.13 -0.54 33.57
C CYS A 447 6.52 -1.61 34.49
N PRO A 448 5.25 -2.07 34.31
CA PRO A 448 4.69 -3.08 35.21
C PRO A 448 5.45 -4.40 35.19
N TYR A 449 5.93 -4.81 33.99
CA TYR A 449 6.71 -6.03 33.85
C TYR A 449 8.10 -5.91 34.52
N LEU A 450 8.80 -4.78 34.31
CA LEU A 450 10.11 -4.53 34.88
C LEU A 450 10.01 -4.35 36.40
N GLN A 451 9.03 -3.61 36.90
CA GLN A 451 8.77 -3.43 38.32
C GLN A 451 8.57 -4.78 39.03
N HIS A 452 7.74 -5.66 38.45
CA HIS A 452 7.53 -7.00 38.99
C HIS A 452 8.83 -7.84 39.02
N ARG A 453 9.73 -7.66 38.04
CA ARG A 453 11.05 -8.31 38.05
C ARG A 453 11.96 -7.74 39.13
N LEU A 454 12.02 -6.42 39.26
CA LEU A 454 12.82 -5.75 40.31
C LEU A 454 12.35 -6.11 41.73
N GLN A 455 11.05 -6.23 41.95
CA GLN A 455 10.46 -6.62 43.22
C GLN A 455 10.79 -8.04 43.67
N ARG A 456 11.12 -8.92 42.73
CA ARG A 456 11.53 -10.31 43.01
C ARG A 456 13.01 -10.47 43.34
N CYS A 457 13.79 -9.39 43.23
CA CYS A 457 15.18 -9.40 43.61
C CYS A 457 15.33 -9.34 45.12
N GLU A 458 16.15 -10.22 45.70
CA GLU A 458 16.39 -10.35 47.15
C GLU A 458 17.80 -9.90 47.54
N GLY A 459 18.73 -9.73 46.58
CA GLY A 459 20.13 -9.36 46.81
C GLY A 459 20.32 -8.03 47.55
N ALA A 460 21.45 -7.82 48.19
CA ALA A 460 21.79 -6.59 48.90
C ALA A 460 21.80 -5.37 47.97
N ARG A 461 22.29 -5.55 46.77
CA ARG A 461 22.18 -4.58 45.66
C ARG A 461 21.42 -5.20 44.50
N VAL A 462 20.60 -4.39 43.83
CA VAL A 462 19.97 -4.75 42.57
C VAL A 462 20.67 -3.98 41.45
N ILE A 463 21.39 -4.68 40.62
CA ILE A 463 22.17 -4.10 39.50
C ILE A 463 21.40 -4.29 38.22
N VAL A 464 21.09 -3.21 37.52
CA VAL A 464 20.47 -3.21 36.21
C VAL A 464 21.53 -2.89 35.17
N GLU A 465 21.93 -3.90 34.37
CA GLU A 465 22.79 -3.67 33.21
C GLU A 465 22.00 -3.02 32.10
N ALA A 466 22.28 -1.74 31.83
CA ALA A 466 21.51 -0.89 30.91
C ALA A 466 22.22 -0.59 29.59
N GLN A 467 23.30 -1.30 29.23
CA GLN A 467 24.07 -1.10 28.00
C GLN A 467 23.19 -1.20 26.74
N GLN A 468 22.19 -2.07 26.76
CA GLN A 468 21.26 -2.31 25.64
C GLN A 468 19.93 -1.58 25.83
N VAL A 469 19.80 -0.70 26.81
CA VAL A 469 18.65 0.19 26.94
C VAL A 469 18.84 1.39 26.01
N ASN A 470 18.01 1.46 24.99
CA ASN A 470 18.13 2.49 23.95
C ASN A 470 17.35 3.77 24.28
N PHE A 471 16.31 3.66 25.10
CA PHE A 471 15.37 4.75 25.38
C PHE A 471 14.70 4.50 26.72
N ILE A 472 14.48 5.57 27.46
CA ILE A 472 13.67 5.61 28.67
C ILE A 472 12.72 6.81 28.57
N ASP A 473 11.42 6.61 28.88
CA ASP A 473 10.45 7.69 28.96
C ASP A 473 10.25 8.14 30.43
N TYR A 474 9.42 9.16 30.61
CA TYR A 474 9.11 9.69 31.93
C TYR A 474 8.58 8.63 32.92
N ALA A 475 7.68 7.75 32.46
CA ALA A 475 7.13 6.68 33.30
C ALA A 475 8.20 5.65 33.70
N GLY A 476 9.14 5.38 32.80
CA GLY A 476 10.31 4.54 33.08
C GLY A 476 11.24 5.15 34.13
N VAL A 477 11.52 6.45 34.03
CA VAL A 477 12.31 7.22 35.00
C VAL A 477 11.62 7.18 36.37
N GLU A 478 10.34 7.52 36.42
CA GLU A 478 9.55 7.52 37.65
C GLU A 478 9.53 6.14 38.33
N MET A 479 9.31 5.07 37.55
CA MET A 479 9.31 3.69 38.03
C MET A 479 10.66 3.30 38.65
N LEU A 480 11.78 3.62 37.98
CA LEU A 480 13.12 3.33 38.54
C LEU A 480 13.41 4.12 39.82
N HIS A 481 13.00 5.38 39.88
CA HIS A 481 13.11 6.19 41.10
C HIS A 481 12.28 5.63 42.27
N GLN A 482 11.03 5.22 41.98
CA GLN A 482 10.17 4.59 43.00
C GLN A 482 10.77 3.28 43.51
N GLU A 483 11.28 2.41 42.64
CA GLU A 483 11.91 1.15 43.04
C GLU A 483 13.23 1.39 43.79
N ALA A 484 14.04 2.38 43.38
CA ALA A 484 15.25 2.75 44.12
C ALA A 484 14.94 3.23 45.54
N ARG A 485 13.93 4.10 45.70
CA ARG A 485 13.48 4.56 47.05
C ARG A 485 12.93 3.40 47.88
N ARG A 486 12.16 2.47 47.27
CA ARG A 486 11.67 1.27 47.95
C ARG A 486 12.82 0.43 48.50
N LEU A 487 13.85 0.20 47.67
CA LEU A 487 15.04 -0.56 48.07
C LEU A 487 15.85 0.16 49.16
N LEU A 488 16.04 1.48 49.06
CA LEU A 488 16.69 2.28 50.08
C LEU A 488 15.99 2.17 51.44
N GLY A 489 14.65 2.17 51.47
CA GLY A 489 13.85 1.94 52.68
C GLY A 489 14.04 0.53 53.28
N GLN A 490 14.64 -0.39 52.54
CA GLN A 490 15.01 -1.76 52.97
C GLN A 490 16.52 -1.92 53.26
N ASN A 491 17.29 -0.84 53.31
CA ASN A 491 18.75 -0.82 53.38
C ASN A 491 19.43 -1.54 52.19
N ARG A 492 18.83 -1.45 51.01
CA ARG A 492 19.29 -2.00 49.73
C ARG A 492 19.45 -0.89 48.71
N SER A 493 20.14 -1.12 47.61
CA SER A 493 20.33 -0.11 46.58
C SER A 493 19.99 -0.61 45.20
N LEU A 494 19.58 0.33 44.30
CA LEU A 494 19.41 0.11 42.87
C LEU A 494 20.57 0.80 42.14
N THR A 495 21.30 0.04 41.34
CA THR A 495 22.45 0.55 40.59
C THR A 495 22.22 0.29 39.09
N LEU A 496 22.37 1.32 38.25
CA LEU A 496 22.47 1.17 36.82
C LEU A 496 23.94 1.03 36.42
N ARG A 497 24.26 -0.12 35.82
CA ARG A 497 25.60 -0.43 35.31
C ARG A 497 25.62 -0.24 33.79
N GLN A 498 26.67 0.44 33.27
CA GLN A 498 26.91 0.65 31.83
C GLN A 498 25.72 1.33 31.10
N ALA A 499 25.01 2.23 31.79
CA ALA A 499 23.91 2.97 31.16
C ALA A 499 24.45 3.94 30.11
N ARG A 500 23.72 4.07 29.01
CA ARG A 500 24.04 5.05 27.97
C ARG A 500 23.89 6.48 28.49
N PRO A 501 24.74 7.42 28.02
CA PRO A 501 24.68 8.82 28.51
C PRO A 501 23.28 9.44 28.43
N GLN A 502 22.54 9.15 27.35
CA GLN A 502 21.16 9.63 27.18
C GLN A 502 20.19 9.11 28.25
N VAL A 503 20.34 7.84 28.67
CA VAL A 503 19.49 7.25 29.72
C VAL A 503 19.81 7.86 31.07
N VAL A 504 21.10 8.09 31.34
CA VAL A 504 21.56 8.76 32.57
C VAL A 504 21.04 10.19 32.63
N GLU A 505 21.15 10.93 31.55
CA GLU A 505 20.66 12.31 31.47
C GLU A 505 19.15 12.39 31.76
N GLU A 506 18.32 11.50 31.17
CA GLU A 506 16.89 11.49 31.43
C GLU A 506 16.55 11.15 32.88
N LEU A 507 17.28 10.23 33.51
CA LEU A 507 17.11 9.89 34.93
C LEU A 507 17.45 11.06 35.85
N LEU A 508 18.49 11.84 35.53
CA LEU A 508 18.91 12.99 36.31
C LEU A 508 18.01 14.22 36.15
N LYS A 509 17.23 14.32 35.07
CA LYS A 509 16.32 15.45 34.85
C LYS A 509 15.18 15.54 35.86
N LEU A 510 14.76 14.44 36.48
CA LEU A 510 13.59 14.43 37.37
C LEU A 510 13.89 15.10 38.73
N GLU A 511 15.01 14.79 39.34
CA GLU A 511 15.34 15.23 40.72
C GLU A 511 16.72 15.88 40.85
N GLY A 512 17.46 15.96 39.77
CA GLY A 512 18.84 16.42 39.74
C GLY A 512 19.86 15.38 40.25
N PRO A 513 21.16 15.60 39.99
CA PRO A 513 22.20 14.63 40.28
C PRO A 513 22.39 14.38 41.79
N GLU A 514 22.10 15.37 42.65
CA GLU A 514 22.30 15.27 44.12
C GLU A 514 21.18 14.50 44.84
N HIS A 515 20.00 14.38 44.21
CA HIS A 515 18.80 13.78 44.78
C HIS A 515 18.36 12.50 44.08
N CYS A 516 19.07 12.06 43.07
CA CYS A 516 18.74 10.84 42.32
C CYS A 516 18.95 9.59 43.21
N PRO A 517 17.89 8.79 43.47
CA PRO A 517 18.02 7.60 44.32
C PRO A 517 18.67 6.42 43.60
N VAL A 518 18.87 6.50 42.29
CA VAL A 518 19.51 5.49 41.47
C VAL A 518 21.00 5.73 41.40
N LEU A 519 21.79 4.71 41.73
CA LEU A 519 23.25 4.76 41.65
C LEU A 519 23.71 4.42 40.23
N PHE A 520 24.84 4.98 39.79
CA PHE A 520 25.42 4.72 38.49
C PHE A 520 26.80 4.09 38.60
N GLU A 521 27.03 3.02 37.85
CA GLU A 521 28.31 2.31 37.74
C GLU A 521 28.74 2.29 36.28
N THR A 522 29.95 2.71 35.98
CA THR A 522 30.55 2.76 34.62
C THR A 522 30.80 1.39 34.03
#